data_9c0fa2d9efbcbce7a51bb5a2ffacbc21
#
_entry.id   9c0fa2d9efbcbce7a51bb5a2ffacbc21
#
_cell.length_a   1.000
_cell.length_b   1.000
_cell.length_c   1.000
_cell.angle_alpha   90.00
_cell.angle_beta   90.00
_cell.angle_gamma   90.00
#
_symmetry.space_group_name_H-M   'P 1'
#
loop_
_entity.id
_entity.type
_entity.pdbx_description
1 polymer ?
#
loop_
_entity_poly.entity_id
_entity_poly.type
_entity_poly.pdbx_seq_one_letter_code
_entity_poly.pdbx_strand_id
1 'polypeptide(L)'
;SHWTQVLSGVHGSVLGPILFILFIDDIGIVCSGSINHKLFADDLKLSSEIRTKHDNATVQLTLDRLEQWCRDWQLTINIPKCRILHLGKNNSNNLYFINGSQIASSQVVADLGVHIDADLKYDAHINKIVGKAYSRLGVLFKGFASRDVQVLKTAYVSYVRPLLEYASSVWSPHLLKHINAIEKVQKHFTKRIKSLSDLSYPERLASINLEPLELRRLRADLILYYKCFNNLVSIPHTEYFRLSNFSSQTRTGGNRLIEPLCSTNRFKNDFFNRSVTCWNFLPSQVVLADSVSNFKRLLSAVDLREFLKCNYF
;
A
#
# COMPACT_ATOMS: atom_id res chain seq x y z
N SER A 1 -8.68 -38.87 28.60
CA SER A 1 -7.93 -38.37 27.45
C SER A 1 -7.54 -36.91 27.73
N HIS A 2 -6.26 -36.69 28.01
CA HIS A 2 -5.72 -35.33 28.16
C HIS A 2 -5.44 -34.76 26.78
N TRP A 3 -6.15 -33.73 26.41
CA TRP A 3 -5.82 -32.89 25.24
C TRP A 3 -4.78 -31.88 25.68
N THR A 4 -3.57 -31.99 25.17
CA THR A 4 -2.53 -30.99 25.37
C THR A 4 -2.82 -29.85 24.39
N GLN A 5 -3.06 -28.66 24.91
CA GLN A 5 -3.26 -27.46 24.13
C GLN A 5 -1.97 -27.14 23.38
N VAL A 6 -1.94 -27.36 22.07
CA VAL A 6 -0.82 -26.93 21.22
C VAL A 6 -1.02 -25.44 20.92
N LEU A 7 -0.36 -24.58 21.69
CA LEU A 7 -0.42 -23.13 21.61
C LEU A 7 0.34 -22.54 20.41
N SER A 8 0.97 -23.37 19.60
CA SER A 8 1.59 -22.97 18.35
C SER A 8 1.03 -23.84 17.24
N GLY A 9 0.48 -23.20 16.19
CA GLY A 9 0.13 -23.92 14.97
C GLY A 9 1.32 -24.76 14.50
N VAL A 10 1.05 -25.81 13.72
CA VAL A 10 2.07 -26.69 13.16
C VAL A 10 2.95 -25.87 12.22
N HIS A 11 3.93 -25.16 12.79
CA HIS A 11 4.88 -24.38 12.03
C HIS A 11 5.68 -25.30 11.11
N GLY A 12 5.70 -24.99 9.80
CA GLY A 12 6.47 -25.74 8.81
C GLY A 12 5.69 -26.79 8.02
N SER A 13 4.37 -26.96 8.24
CA SER A 13 3.54 -27.80 7.36
C SER A 13 2.91 -26.98 6.23
N VAL A 14 2.73 -27.59 5.07
CA VAL A 14 2.04 -26.98 3.91
C VAL A 14 0.54 -26.77 4.20
N LEU A 15 -0.06 -27.63 5.01
CA LEU A 15 -1.49 -27.64 5.34
C LEU A 15 -1.85 -26.67 6.47
N GLY A 16 -0.92 -26.38 7.39
CA GLY A 16 -1.19 -25.53 8.55
C GLY A 16 -1.82 -24.18 8.21
N PRO A 17 -1.27 -23.39 7.30
CA PRO A 17 -1.85 -22.11 6.91
C PRO A 17 -3.26 -22.23 6.31
N ILE A 18 -3.51 -23.27 5.51
CA ILE A 18 -4.82 -23.50 4.87
C ILE A 18 -5.86 -23.88 5.94
N LEU A 19 -5.52 -24.81 6.83
CA LEU A 19 -6.40 -25.21 7.91
C LEU A 19 -6.70 -24.05 8.87
N PHE A 20 -5.71 -23.19 9.13
CA PHE A 20 -5.92 -22.01 9.96
C PHE A 20 -6.89 -21.02 9.31
N ILE A 21 -6.77 -20.75 8.01
CA ILE A 21 -7.70 -19.88 7.28
C ILE A 21 -9.13 -20.44 7.34
N LEU A 22 -9.30 -21.75 7.12
CA LEU A 22 -10.61 -22.43 7.23
C LEU A 22 -11.16 -22.34 8.65
N PHE A 23 -10.29 -22.46 9.68
CA PHE A 23 -10.66 -22.41 11.08
C PHE A 23 -11.19 -21.04 11.52
N ILE A 24 -10.67 -19.93 10.94
CA ILE A 24 -11.07 -18.57 11.31
C ILE A 24 -12.04 -17.93 10.31
N ASP A 25 -12.49 -18.65 9.28
CA ASP A 25 -13.29 -18.08 8.17
C ASP A 25 -14.62 -17.48 8.65
N ASP A 26 -15.24 -18.06 9.67
CA ASP A 26 -16.52 -17.62 10.24
C ASP A 26 -16.40 -16.38 11.15
N ILE A 27 -15.20 -15.91 11.49
CA ILE A 27 -15.00 -14.68 12.27
C ILE A 27 -15.69 -13.46 11.64
N GLY A 28 -15.86 -13.49 10.32
CA GLY A 28 -16.57 -12.47 9.57
C GLY A 28 -18.04 -12.32 9.99
N ILE A 29 -18.67 -13.39 10.47
CA ILE A 29 -20.08 -13.39 10.92
C ILE A 29 -20.22 -12.48 12.15
N VAL A 30 -19.24 -12.52 13.03
CA VAL A 30 -19.19 -11.71 14.26
C VAL A 30 -19.12 -10.21 13.95
N CYS A 31 -18.47 -9.87 12.83
CA CYS A 31 -18.26 -8.50 12.40
C CYS A 31 -19.40 -7.97 11.50
N SER A 32 -20.52 -8.72 11.36
CA SER A 32 -21.64 -8.33 10.51
C SER A 32 -22.28 -7.00 10.94
N GLY A 33 -22.71 -6.21 9.96
CA GLY A 33 -23.35 -4.91 10.17
C GLY A 33 -22.55 -3.73 9.60
N SER A 34 -22.46 -2.63 10.32
CA SER A 34 -21.78 -1.39 9.89
C SER A 34 -20.25 -1.43 10.04
N ILE A 35 -19.69 -2.52 10.53
CA ILE A 35 -18.25 -2.68 10.74
C ILE A 35 -17.64 -3.41 9.54
N ASN A 36 -16.72 -2.74 8.84
CA ASN A 36 -15.92 -3.38 7.82
C ASN A 36 -14.78 -4.17 8.48
N HIS A 37 -14.60 -5.42 8.06
CA HIS A 37 -13.51 -6.26 8.51
C HIS A 37 -12.65 -6.74 7.36
N LYS A 38 -11.37 -6.96 7.63
CA LYS A 38 -10.42 -7.60 6.71
C LYS A 38 -9.53 -8.52 7.51
N LEU A 39 -9.28 -9.70 6.95
CA LEU A 39 -8.41 -10.72 7.52
C LEU A 39 -7.18 -10.90 6.64
N PHE A 40 -6.04 -11.03 7.26
CA PHE A 40 -4.82 -11.50 6.62
C PHE A 40 -4.08 -12.43 7.58
N ALA A 41 -4.16 -13.72 7.34
CA ALA A 41 -3.75 -14.75 8.29
C ALA A 41 -4.40 -14.52 9.66
N ASP A 42 -3.62 -14.33 10.72
CA ASP A 42 -4.05 -14.04 12.09
C ASP A 42 -4.33 -12.55 12.38
N ASP A 43 -4.02 -11.67 11.43
CA ASP A 43 -4.26 -10.24 11.58
C ASP A 43 -5.70 -9.88 11.17
N LEU A 44 -6.52 -9.49 12.16
CA LEU A 44 -7.87 -8.95 11.94
C LEU A 44 -7.84 -7.42 12.02
N LYS A 45 -8.38 -6.77 11.00
CA LYS A 45 -8.58 -5.33 10.94
C LYS A 45 -10.06 -5.00 10.88
N LEU A 46 -10.50 -4.19 11.83
CA LEU A 46 -11.85 -3.63 11.88
C LEU A 46 -11.82 -2.16 11.52
N SER A 47 -12.80 -1.68 10.78
CA SER A 47 -12.94 -0.26 10.45
C SER A 47 -14.41 0.15 10.41
N SER A 48 -14.70 1.32 10.97
CA SER A 48 -16.05 1.89 10.99
C SER A 48 -15.98 3.41 10.89
N GLU A 49 -16.97 4.00 10.25
CA GLU A 49 -17.19 5.42 10.31
C GLU A 49 -17.94 5.76 11.60
N ILE A 50 -17.44 6.74 12.35
CA ILE A 50 -17.99 7.17 13.63
C ILE A 50 -18.60 8.57 13.45
N ARG A 51 -19.93 8.64 13.40
CA ARG A 51 -20.69 9.89 13.31
C ARG A 51 -21.48 10.16 14.59
N THR A 52 -21.90 9.12 15.29
CA THR A 52 -22.81 9.18 16.43
C THR A 52 -22.27 8.36 17.60
N LYS A 53 -22.87 8.57 18.81
CA LYS A 53 -22.59 7.70 19.97
C LYS A 53 -23.00 6.25 19.72
N HIS A 54 -24.02 6.02 18.88
CA HIS A 54 -24.47 4.70 18.53
C HIS A 54 -23.40 3.92 17.76
N ASP A 55 -22.68 4.57 16.85
CA ASP A 55 -21.59 3.93 16.08
C ASP A 55 -20.48 3.45 17.02
N ASN A 56 -20.14 4.25 18.05
CA ASN A 56 -19.18 3.84 19.08
C ASN A 56 -19.64 2.60 19.84
N ALA A 57 -20.93 2.56 20.26
CA ALA A 57 -21.49 1.41 20.95
C ALA A 57 -21.50 0.17 20.04
N THR A 58 -21.73 0.33 18.74
CA THR A 58 -21.67 -0.75 17.75
C THR A 58 -20.26 -1.32 17.63
N VAL A 59 -19.23 -0.47 17.62
CA VAL A 59 -17.83 -0.94 17.62
C VAL A 59 -17.54 -1.74 18.88
N GLN A 60 -17.90 -1.24 20.07
CA GLN A 60 -17.68 -1.98 21.33
C GLN A 60 -18.43 -3.31 21.34
N LEU A 61 -19.69 -3.33 20.93
CA LEU A 61 -20.48 -4.57 20.85
C LEU A 61 -19.85 -5.59 19.90
N THR A 62 -19.23 -5.14 18.81
CA THR A 62 -18.51 -6.03 17.89
C THR A 62 -17.27 -6.60 18.53
N LEU A 63 -16.53 -5.80 19.31
CA LEU A 63 -15.37 -6.29 20.08
C LEU A 63 -15.78 -7.29 21.15
N ASP A 64 -16.90 -7.08 21.84
CA ASP A 64 -17.44 -8.00 22.84
C ASP A 64 -17.85 -9.35 22.21
N ARG A 65 -18.48 -9.30 21.03
CA ARG A 65 -18.81 -10.51 20.26
C ARG A 65 -17.57 -11.25 19.77
N LEU A 66 -16.56 -10.50 19.29
CA LEU A 66 -15.28 -11.07 18.90
C LEU A 66 -14.59 -11.77 20.06
N GLU A 67 -14.62 -11.16 21.24
CA GLU A 67 -14.08 -11.78 22.47
C GLU A 67 -14.80 -13.07 22.81
N GLN A 68 -16.15 -13.09 22.72
CA GLN A 68 -16.92 -14.30 22.95
C GLN A 68 -16.59 -15.39 21.93
N TRP A 69 -16.54 -15.03 20.63
CA TRP A 69 -16.15 -15.96 19.57
C TRP A 69 -14.75 -16.56 19.84
N CYS A 70 -13.78 -15.73 20.22
CA CYS A 70 -12.44 -16.20 20.55
C CYS A 70 -12.45 -17.17 21.75
N ARG A 71 -13.28 -16.95 22.74
CA ARG A 71 -13.46 -17.89 23.87
C ARG A 71 -14.04 -19.23 23.43
N ASP A 72 -15.07 -19.19 22.59
CA ASP A 72 -15.74 -20.40 22.10
C ASP A 72 -14.80 -21.26 21.25
N TRP A 73 -13.95 -20.60 20.45
CA TRP A 73 -12.93 -21.23 19.61
C TRP A 73 -11.58 -21.45 20.31
N GLN A 74 -11.47 -21.16 21.60
CA GLN A 74 -10.25 -21.31 22.41
C GLN A 74 -9.03 -20.55 21.85
N LEU A 75 -9.28 -19.41 21.19
CA LEU A 75 -8.26 -18.49 20.72
C LEU A 75 -8.01 -17.38 21.73
N THR A 76 -6.77 -16.92 21.83
CA THR A 76 -6.40 -15.85 22.74
C THR A 76 -6.04 -14.58 21.97
N ILE A 77 -6.77 -13.49 22.23
CA ILE A 77 -6.44 -12.17 21.65
C ILE A 77 -5.22 -11.59 22.39
N ASN A 78 -4.19 -11.21 21.64
CA ASN A 78 -3.02 -10.54 22.19
C ASN A 78 -3.29 -9.05 22.36
N ILE A 79 -4.00 -8.65 23.43
CA ILE A 79 -4.41 -7.27 23.71
C ILE A 79 -3.22 -6.28 23.67
N PRO A 80 -2.04 -6.58 24.25
CA PRO A 80 -0.86 -5.74 24.13
C PRO A 80 -0.41 -5.41 22.71
N LYS A 81 -0.75 -6.24 21.71
CA LYS A 81 -0.49 -5.96 20.28
C LYS A 81 -1.63 -5.22 19.60
N CYS A 82 -2.84 -5.27 20.15
CA CYS A 82 -3.98 -4.55 19.58
C CYS A 82 -3.78 -3.03 19.64
N ARG A 83 -4.19 -2.32 18.60
CA ARG A 83 -4.07 -0.85 18.52
C ARG A 83 -5.33 -0.26 17.90
N ILE A 84 -5.69 0.93 18.37
CA ILE A 84 -6.73 1.76 17.78
C ILE A 84 -6.05 2.92 17.07
N LEU A 85 -6.47 3.19 15.85
CA LEU A 85 -6.08 4.37 15.08
C LEU A 85 -7.32 5.22 14.82
N HIS A 86 -7.39 6.38 15.44
CA HIS A 86 -8.45 7.36 15.21
C HIS A 86 -8.11 8.19 13.99
N LEU A 87 -8.94 8.12 12.95
CA LEU A 87 -8.76 8.88 11.72
C LEU A 87 -9.71 10.08 11.70
N GLY A 88 -9.22 11.23 11.21
CA GLY A 88 -10.02 12.44 11.02
C GLY A 88 -9.99 13.40 12.20
N LYS A 89 -10.13 14.69 11.87
CA LYS A 89 -10.03 15.79 12.88
C LYS A 89 -11.18 15.81 13.91
N ASN A 90 -12.35 15.32 13.48
CA ASN A 90 -13.56 15.33 14.32
C ASN A 90 -13.83 13.98 14.97
N ASN A 91 -12.83 13.08 15.04
CA ASN A 91 -12.99 11.81 15.72
C ASN A 91 -13.09 12.04 17.23
N SER A 92 -14.06 11.39 17.86
CA SER A 92 -14.31 11.53 19.31
C SER A 92 -13.26 10.86 20.19
N ASN A 93 -12.32 10.12 19.60
CA ASN A 93 -11.24 9.40 20.29
C ASN A 93 -11.73 8.52 21.45
N ASN A 94 -12.83 7.78 21.23
CA ASN A 94 -13.41 6.94 22.25
C ASN A 94 -12.47 5.80 22.65
N LEU A 95 -12.61 5.39 23.91
CA LEU A 95 -11.91 4.22 24.45
C LEU A 95 -12.68 2.96 24.10
N TYR A 96 -11.96 1.89 23.78
CA TYR A 96 -12.53 0.58 23.53
C TYR A 96 -11.80 -0.48 24.35
N PHE A 97 -12.53 -1.54 24.67
CA PHE A 97 -12.07 -2.57 25.62
C PHE A 97 -12.22 -3.97 25.01
N ILE A 98 -11.35 -4.88 25.38
CA ILE A 98 -11.44 -6.32 25.16
C ILE A 98 -11.10 -6.99 26.47
N ASN A 99 -11.94 -7.91 26.95
CA ASN A 99 -11.76 -8.62 28.22
C ASN A 99 -11.50 -7.66 29.41
N GLY A 100 -12.26 -6.57 29.48
CA GLY A 100 -12.09 -5.53 30.51
C GLY A 100 -10.79 -4.72 30.39
N SER A 101 -9.90 -5.03 29.46
CA SER A 101 -8.64 -4.32 29.27
C SER A 101 -8.79 -3.30 28.14
N GLN A 102 -8.33 -2.07 28.40
CA GLN A 102 -8.36 -1.00 27.39
C GLN A 102 -7.39 -1.28 26.24
N ILE A 103 -7.87 -1.14 25.00
CA ILE A 103 -7.01 -1.19 23.83
C ILE A 103 -6.27 0.15 23.67
N ALA A 104 -4.96 0.09 23.49
CA ALA A 104 -4.13 1.30 23.37
C ALA A 104 -4.41 2.06 22.07
N SER A 105 -4.71 3.35 22.17
CA SER A 105 -4.75 4.27 21.04
C SER A 105 -3.34 4.62 20.59
N SER A 106 -3.15 4.75 19.28
CA SER A 106 -1.87 5.10 18.69
C SER A 106 -2.04 6.14 17.59
N GLN A 107 -1.07 7.04 17.44
CA GLN A 107 -1.04 7.99 16.32
C GLN A 107 -0.50 7.36 15.02
N VAL A 108 0.20 6.23 15.15
CA VAL A 108 0.76 5.47 14.02
C VAL A 108 0.58 3.97 14.29
N VAL A 109 0.02 3.25 13.34
CA VAL A 109 -0.16 1.80 13.41
C VAL A 109 0.56 1.15 12.22
N ALA A 110 1.22 0.03 12.45
CA ALA A 110 1.77 -0.80 11.38
C ALA A 110 0.71 -1.79 10.90
N ASP A 111 0.38 -1.73 9.62
CA ASP A 111 -0.58 -2.62 8.96
C ASP A 111 0.11 -3.24 7.74
N LEU A 112 0.30 -4.57 7.76
CA LEU A 112 0.99 -5.34 6.72
C LEU A 112 2.31 -4.69 6.23
N GLY A 113 3.09 -4.16 7.17
CA GLY A 113 4.38 -3.53 6.87
C GLY A 113 4.32 -2.04 6.49
N VAL A 114 3.13 -1.48 6.26
CA VAL A 114 2.93 -0.04 6.05
C VAL A 114 2.59 0.64 7.38
N HIS A 115 3.24 1.76 7.69
CA HIS A 115 2.92 2.58 8.86
C HIS A 115 1.89 3.64 8.46
N ILE A 116 0.69 3.50 9.00
CA ILE A 116 -0.43 4.40 8.76
C ILE A 116 -0.52 5.37 9.93
N ASP A 117 -0.43 6.66 9.67
CA ASP A 117 -0.63 7.70 10.67
C ASP A 117 -2.06 8.27 10.64
N ALA A 118 -2.50 8.84 11.76
CA ALA A 118 -3.84 9.39 11.93
C ALA A 118 -4.19 10.47 10.88
N ASP A 119 -3.19 11.13 10.35
CA ASP A 119 -3.33 12.16 9.31
C ASP A 119 -3.28 11.60 7.88
N LEU A 120 -2.96 10.32 7.68
CA LEU A 120 -2.73 9.67 6.40
C LEU A 120 -1.68 10.39 5.53
N LYS A 121 -0.64 10.96 6.14
CA LYS A 121 0.48 11.62 5.46
C LYS A 121 1.63 10.68 5.18
N TYR A 122 1.67 9.55 5.89
CA TYR A 122 2.69 8.52 5.79
C TYR A 122 4.12 9.00 6.10
N ASP A 123 4.27 10.10 6.87
CA ASP A 123 5.57 10.65 7.27
C ASP A 123 6.44 9.59 7.98
N ALA A 124 5.86 8.89 8.96
CA ALA A 124 6.54 7.85 9.71
C ALA A 124 6.97 6.66 8.82
N HIS A 125 6.09 6.25 7.90
CA HIS A 125 6.39 5.17 6.95
C HIS A 125 7.55 5.53 6.03
N ILE A 126 7.48 6.70 5.38
CA ILE A 126 8.48 7.16 4.43
C ILE A 126 9.86 7.29 5.10
N ASN A 127 9.91 7.90 6.29
CA ASN A 127 11.15 8.02 7.05
C ASN A 127 11.75 6.64 7.37
N LYS A 128 10.91 5.68 7.77
CA LYS A 128 11.36 4.32 8.09
C LYS A 128 11.89 3.58 6.87
N ILE A 129 11.19 3.61 5.72
CA ILE A 129 11.64 2.90 4.51
C ILE A 129 12.91 3.53 3.94
N VAL A 130 13.03 4.86 3.95
CA VAL A 130 14.22 5.60 3.53
C VAL A 130 15.41 5.23 4.44
N GLY A 131 15.23 5.24 5.75
CA GLY A 131 16.28 4.85 6.71
C GLY A 131 16.75 3.40 6.49
N LYS A 132 15.79 2.45 6.33
CA LYS A 132 16.11 1.05 6.00
C LYS A 132 16.84 0.92 4.66
N ALA A 133 16.44 1.68 3.65
CA ALA A 133 17.09 1.65 2.33
C ALA A 133 18.52 2.15 2.39
N TYR A 134 18.81 3.24 3.12
CA TYR A 134 20.17 3.71 3.36
C TYR A 134 21.02 2.68 4.12
N SER A 135 20.48 2.06 5.15
CA SER A 135 21.17 0.97 5.88
C SER A 135 21.54 -0.17 4.94
N ARG A 136 20.59 -0.63 4.10
CA ARG A 136 20.88 -1.68 3.10
C ARG A 136 21.88 -1.25 2.04
N LEU A 137 21.88 0.01 1.60
CA LEU A 137 22.93 0.54 0.73
C LEU A 137 24.31 0.48 1.39
N GLY A 138 24.37 0.80 2.69
CA GLY A 138 25.60 0.68 3.47
C GLY A 138 26.14 -0.76 3.45
N VAL A 139 25.26 -1.75 3.71
CA VAL A 139 25.61 -3.18 3.65
C VAL A 139 26.04 -3.58 2.23
N LEU A 140 25.29 -3.16 1.20
CA LEU A 140 25.60 -3.45 -0.19
C LEU A 140 27.01 -2.99 -0.56
N PHE A 141 27.35 -1.73 -0.30
CA PHE A 141 28.65 -1.18 -0.67
C PHE A 141 29.83 -1.70 0.19
N LYS A 142 29.56 -2.20 1.39
CA LYS A 142 30.57 -2.85 2.23
C LYS A 142 30.77 -4.33 1.86
N GLY A 143 29.66 -5.04 1.59
CA GLY A 143 29.70 -6.49 1.38
C GLY A 143 30.13 -6.92 -0.02
N PHE A 144 29.85 -6.10 -1.05
CA PHE A 144 30.25 -6.45 -2.41
C PHE A 144 31.68 -5.99 -2.70
N ALA A 145 32.59 -6.95 -2.93
CA ALA A 145 33.93 -6.67 -3.41
C ALA A 145 33.92 -6.16 -4.86
N SER A 146 33.05 -6.72 -5.70
CA SER A 146 32.88 -6.27 -7.09
C SER A 146 32.38 -4.83 -7.16
N ARG A 147 32.94 -4.06 -8.08
CA ARG A 147 32.54 -2.70 -8.43
C ARG A 147 31.91 -2.64 -9.83
N ASP A 148 31.60 -3.81 -10.40
CA ASP A 148 30.88 -3.89 -11.67
C ASP A 148 29.51 -3.24 -11.56
N VAL A 149 29.20 -2.42 -12.54
CA VAL A 149 27.96 -1.60 -12.56
C VAL A 149 26.70 -2.48 -12.60
N GLN A 150 26.72 -3.58 -13.39
CA GLN A 150 25.55 -4.44 -13.55
C GLN A 150 25.30 -5.28 -12.30
N VAL A 151 26.38 -5.74 -11.63
CA VAL A 151 26.30 -6.44 -10.35
C VAL A 151 25.70 -5.52 -9.28
N LEU A 152 26.21 -4.30 -9.15
CA LEU A 152 25.70 -3.32 -8.19
C LEU A 152 24.25 -2.92 -8.49
N LYS A 153 23.90 -2.71 -9.77
CA LYS A 153 22.52 -2.43 -10.21
C LYS A 153 21.60 -3.58 -9.83
N THR A 154 21.96 -4.83 -10.13
CA THR A 154 21.16 -6.00 -9.79
C THR A 154 20.95 -6.10 -8.29
N ALA A 155 21.98 -5.92 -7.49
CA ALA A 155 21.90 -5.92 -6.03
C ALA A 155 20.99 -4.79 -5.51
N TYR A 156 21.09 -3.57 -6.05
CA TYR A 156 20.20 -2.47 -5.71
C TYR A 156 18.75 -2.77 -6.03
N VAL A 157 18.47 -3.25 -7.25
CA VAL A 157 17.14 -3.55 -7.75
C VAL A 157 16.48 -4.66 -6.93
N SER A 158 17.22 -5.67 -6.53
CA SER A 158 16.71 -6.83 -5.79
C SER A 158 16.62 -6.58 -4.28
N TYR A 159 17.51 -5.78 -3.70
CA TYR A 159 17.68 -5.72 -2.26
C TYR A 159 17.31 -4.39 -1.61
N VAL A 160 17.46 -3.28 -2.32
CA VAL A 160 17.17 -1.94 -1.79
C VAL A 160 15.87 -1.37 -2.33
N ARG A 161 15.70 -1.34 -3.66
CA ARG A 161 14.56 -0.73 -4.33
C ARG A 161 13.19 -1.27 -3.87
N PRO A 162 13.00 -2.58 -3.61
CA PRO A 162 11.73 -3.09 -3.14
C PRO A 162 11.23 -2.47 -1.84
N LEU A 163 12.11 -2.00 -0.97
CA LEU A 163 11.73 -1.26 0.25
C LEU A 163 11.03 0.07 -0.08
N LEU A 164 11.43 0.72 -1.18
CA LEU A 164 10.96 2.03 -1.62
C LEU A 164 9.71 1.94 -2.52
N GLU A 165 9.30 0.72 -2.89
CA GLU A 165 8.19 0.47 -3.82
C GLU A 165 7.08 -0.40 -3.23
N TYR A 166 7.35 -1.18 -2.16
CA TYR A 166 6.37 -2.07 -1.55
C TYR A 166 5.10 -1.33 -1.16
N ALA A 167 3.94 -1.82 -1.61
CA ALA A 167 2.62 -1.26 -1.37
C ALA A 167 2.49 0.25 -1.68
N SER A 168 3.26 0.77 -2.66
CA SER A 168 3.32 2.20 -2.95
C SER A 168 1.96 2.80 -3.32
N SER A 169 1.04 2.03 -3.87
CA SER A 169 -0.31 2.49 -4.17
C SER A 169 -1.09 2.94 -2.92
N VAL A 170 -0.73 2.42 -1.73
CA VAL A 170 -1.34 2.83 -0.46
C VAL A 170 -0.80 4.19 0.01
N TRP A 171 0.53 4.40 -0.07
CA TRP A 171 1.21 5.50 0.60
C TRP A 171 1.95 6.47 -0.32
N SER A 172 1.83 6.37 -1.64
CA SER A 172 2.58 7.22 -2.58
C SER A 172 2.50 8.70 -2.19
N PRO A 173 3.64 9.36 -1.92
CA PRO A 173 3.66 10.70 -1.38
C PRO A 173 3.28 11.74 -2.45
N HIS A 174 2.56 12.76 -2.01
CA HIS A 174 2.25 13.93 -2.81
C HIS A 174 3.12 15.16 -2.46
N LEU A 175 3.79 15.14 -1.32
CA LEU A 175 4.66 16.23 -0.87
C LEU A 175 6.06 16.09 -1.44
N LEU A 176 6.59 17.15 -2.04
CA LEU A 176 7.93 17.19 -2.65
C LEU A 176 9.04 16.75 -1.68
N LYS A 177 8.93 17.09 -0.38
CA LYS A 177 9.90 16.66 0.64
C LYS A 177 10.05 15.13 0.68
N HIS A 178 8.95 14.39 0.59
CA HIS A 178 8.93 12.94 0.65
C HIS A 178 9.34 12.29 -0.69
N ILE A 179 8.85 12.83 -1.81
CA ILE A 179 9.27 12.39 -3.13
C ILE A 179 10.78 12.49 -3.23
N ASN A 180 11.34 13.66 -2.86
CA ASN A 180 12.78 13.89 -2.87
C ASN A 180 13.53 13.00 -1.87
N ALA A 181 12.99 12.73 -0.67
CA ALA A 181 13.64 11.87 0.31
C ALA A 181 13.81 10.43 -0.22
N ILE A 182 12.78 9.90 -0.88
CA ILE A 182 12.82 8.58 -1.50
C ILE A 182 13.80 8.58 -2.67
N GLU A 183 13.72 9.57 -3.55
CA GLU A 183 14.59 9.68 -4.73
C GLU A 183 16.07 9.89 -4.38
N LYS A 184 16.35 10.59 -3.26
CA LYS A 184 17.71 10.77 -2.74
C LYS A 184 18.43 9.45 -2.48
N VAL A 185 17.72 8.38 -2.12
CA VAL A 185 18.32 7.04 -1.94
C VAL A 185 18.89 6.54 -3.27
N GLN A 186 18.14 6.65 -4.36
CA GLN A 186 18.59 6.22 -5.69
C GLN A 186 19.69 7.15 -6.23
N LYS A 187 19.56 8.46 -6.00
CA LYS A 187 20.63 9.44 -6.31
C LYS A 187 21.93 9.09 -5.59
N HIS A 188 21.85 8.74 -4.31
CA HIS A 188 23.02 8.33 -3.51
C HIS A 188 23.62 7.02 -4.04
N PHE A 189 22.78 6.02 -4.34
CA PHE A 189 23.24 4.76 -4.93
C PHE A 189 24.02 5.01 -6.23
N THR A 190 23.41 5.69 -7.20
CA THR A 190 24.04 5.94 -8.52
C THR A 190 25.29 6.79 -8.43
N LYS A 191 25.35 7.77 -7.52
CA LYS A 191 26.54 8.63 -7.32
C LYS A 191 27.73 7.88 -6.75
N ARG A 192 27.52 6.78 -6.00
CA ARG A 192 28.60 5.96 -5.43
C ARG A 192 29.20 4.95 -6.40
N ILE A 193 28.62 4.78 -7.57
CA ILE A 193 29.22 3.99 -8.65
C ILE A 193 30.28 4.85 -9.33
N LYS A 194 31.55 4.46 -9.19
CA LYS A 194 32.70 5.28 -9.62
C LYS A 194 32.61 5.74 -11.08
N SER A 195 32.23 4.84 -11.99
CA SER A 195 32.10 5.15 -13.42
C SER A 195 30.95 6.10 -13.76
N LEU A 196 30.05 6.38 -12.83
CA LEU A 196 28.88 7.25 -13.00
C LEU A 196 28.99 8.53 -12.18
N SER A 197 30.04 8.68 -11.36
CA SER A 197 30.15 9.76 -10.37
C SER A 197 30.11 11.16 -10.97
N ASP A 198 30.64 11.33 -12.18
CA ASP A 198 30.78 12.64 -12.83
C ASP A 198 29.58 13.03 -13.71
N LEU A 199 28.69 12.08 -13.95
CA LEU A 199 27.46 12.30 -14.70
C LEU A 199 26.38 12.99 -13.86
N SER A 200 25.50 13.75 -14.52
CA SER A 200 24.27 14.25 -13.94
C SER A 200 23.33 13.11 -13.54
N TYR A 201 22.34 13.37 -12.71
CA TYR A 201 21.43 12.30 -12.27
C TYR A 201 20.62 11.67 -13.42
N PRO A 202 20.05 12.45 -14.37
CA PRO A 202 19.42 11.87 -15.55
C PRO A 202 20.35 10.97 -16.37
N GLU A 203 21.58 11.43 -16.63
CA GLU A 203 22.56 10.65 -17.40
C GLU A 203 22.93 9.34 -16.66
N ARG A 204 23.08 9.37 -15.32
CA ARG A 204 23.30 8.16 -14.53
C ARG A 204 22.16 7.17 -14.69
N LEU A 205 20.91 7.64 -14.63
CA LEU A 205 19.74 6.77 -14.81
C LEU A 205 19.73 6.14 -16.21
N ALA A 206 19.95 6.95 -17.24
CA ALA A 206 19.99 6.50 -18.64
C ALA A 206 21.09 5.45 -18.86
N SER A 207 22.32 5.69 -18.35
CA SER A 207 23.47 4.80 -18.57
C SER A 207 23.30 3.40 -17.97
N ILE A 208 22.51 3.27 -16.90
CA ILE A 208 22.24 1.97 -16.27
C ILE A 208 20.79 1.50 -16.44
N ASN A 209 20.03 2.17 -17.28
CA ASN A 209 18.63 1.86 -17.55
C ASN A 209 17.82 1.71 -16.24
N LEU A 210 17.81 2.76 -15.43
CA LEU A 210 16.93 2.93 -14.28
C LEU A 210 15.97 4.09 -14.53
N GLU A 211 14.78 3.97 -13.98
CA GLU A 211 13.77 5.03 -14.02
C GLU A 211 13.70 5.76 -12.68
N PRO A 212 13.26 7.03 -12.66
CA PRO A 212 12.94 7.72 -11.42
C PRO A 212 11.92 6.92 -10.59
N LEU A 213 12.09 6.89 -9.28
CA LEU A 213 11.18 6.15 -8.39
C LEU A 213 9.76 6.75 -8.37
N GLU A 214 9.63 8.05 -8.65
CA GLU A 214 8.31 8.69 -8.79
C GLU A 214 7.56 8.14 -10.02
N LEU A 215 8.22 8.04 -11.17
CA LEU A 215 7.64 7.46 -12.40
C LEU A 215 7.22 6.00 -12.18
N ARG A 216 8.04 5.23 -11.48
CA ARG A 216 7.74 3.83 -11.19
C ARG A 216 6.51 3.67 -10.29
N ARG A 217 6.34 4.54 -9.28
CA ARG A 217 5.12 4.55 -8.44
C ARG A 217 3.89 4.93 -9.24
N LEU A 218 3.98 5.93 -10.12
CA LEU A 218 2.88 6.30 -11.02
C LEU A 218 2.48 5.14 -11.92
N ARG A 219 3.45 4.45 -12.52
CA ARG A 219 3.17 3.23 -13.31
C ARG A 219 2.56 2.11 -12.48
N ALA A 220 2.98 1.93 -11.24
CA ALA A 220 2.39 0.94 -10.34
C ALA A 220 0.90 1.25 -10.07
N ASP A 221 0.55 2.52 -9.87
CA ASP A 221 -0.83 2.95 -9.71
C ASP A 221 -1.66 2.68 -10.98
N LEU A 222 -1.15 3.01 -12.16
CA LEU A 222 -1.83 2.75 -13.43
C LEU A 222 -2.02 1.25 -13.71
N ILE A 223 -1.04 0.42 -13.34
CA ILE A 223 -1.15 -1.04 -13.44
C ILE A 223 -2.24 -1.56 -12.48
N LEU A 224 -2.34 -1.00 -11.29
CA LEU A 224 -3.39 -1.38 -10.35
C LEU A 224 -4.77 -0.90 -10.83
N TYR A 225 -4.88 0.31 -11.42
CA TYR A 225 -6.10 0.76 -12.10
C TYR A 225 -6.55 -0.24 -13.16
N TYR A 226 -5.63 -0.60 -14.07
CA TYR A 226 -5.91 -1.61 -15.10
C TYR A 226 -6.43 -2.92 -14.50
N LYS A 227 -5.82 -3.39 -13.42
CA LYS A 227 -6.26 -4.60 -12.73
C LYS A 227 -7.66 -4.46 -12.10
N CYS A 228 -7.98 -3.31 -11.52
CA CYS A 228 -9.31 -3.03 -10.98
C CYS A 228 -10.36 -3.07 -12.08
N PHE A 229 -10.14 -2.39 -13.21
CA PHE A 229 -11.08 -2.33 -14.32
C PHE A 229 -11.30 -3.68 -15.00
N ASN A 230 -10.30 -4.54 -15.01
CA ASN A 230 -10.40 -5.89 -15.58
C ASN A 230 -10.76 -6.96 -14.53
N ASN A 231 -11.22 -6.58 -13.33
CA ASN A 231 -11.61 -7.49 -12.24
C ASN A 231 -10.52 -8.53 -11.87
N LEU A 232 -9.25 -8.15 -12.03
CA LEU A 232 -8.09 -9.00 -11.69
C LEU A 232 -7.68 -8.87 -10.21
N VAL A 233 -8.37 -8.02 -9.46
CA VAL A 233 -8.21 -7.82 -8.01
C VAL A 233 -9.58 -7.61 -7.40
N SER A 234 -9.76 -8.03 -6.15
CA SER A 234 -11.03 -7.92 -5.41
C SER A 234 -11.28 -6.49 -4.89
N ILE A 235 -11.09 -5.48 -5.76
CA ILE A 235 -11.43 -4.09 -5.50
C ILE A 235 -12.58 -3.74 -6.45
N PRO A 236 -13.80 -3.50 -5.94
CA PRO A 236 -14.95 -3.20 -6.78
C PRO A 236 -14.80 -1.80 -7.38
N HIS A 237 -14.30 -1.75 -8.62
CA HIS A 237 -14.01 -0.48 -9.30
C HIS A 237 -15.23 0.45 -9.39
N THR A 238 -16.43 -0.10 -9.48
CA THR A 238 -17.70 0.67 -9.55
C THR A 238 -18.00 1.47 -8.28
N GLU A 239 -17.47 1.08 -7.12
CA GLU A 239 -17.65 1.81 -5.87
C GLU A 239 -16.73 3.03 -5.76
N TYR A 240 -15.54 2.95 -6.37
CA TYR A 240 -14.48 3.94 -6.20
C TYR A 240 -14.26 4.84 -7.42
N PHE A 241 -14.53 4.32 -8.61
CA PHE A 241 -14.35 5.06 -9.85
C PHE A 241 -15.69 5.38 -10.51
N ARG A 242 -15.84 6.59 -10.98
CA ARG A 242 -16.98 7.00 -11.78
C ARG A 242 -16.60 7.02 -13.25
N LEU A 243 -17.21 6.12 -14.03
CA LEU A 243 -17.04 6.08 -15.47
C LEU A 243 -17.81 7.25 -16.10
N SER A 244 -17.25 7.85 -17.12
CA SER A 244 -17.96 8.86 -17.94
C SER A 244 -18.97 8.18 -18.83
N ASN A 245 -20.24 8.57 -18.71
CA ASN A 245 -21.35 8.06 -19.54
C ASN A 245 -21.36 8.62 -20.96
N PHE A 246 -20.33 9.37 -21.38
CA PHE A 246 -20.27 9.87 -22.75
C PHE A 246 -19.99 8.71 -23.72
N SER A 247 -21.07 8.23 -24.36
CA SER A 247 -21.09 7.18 -25.39
C SER A 247 -20.47 7.60 -26.73
N SER A 248 -19.90 8.80 -26.82
CA SER A 248 -19.20 9.22 -28.03
C SER A 248 -17.82 8.61 -28.08
N GLN A 249 -17.41 8.17 -29.27
CA GLN A 249 -16.10 7.62 -29.68
C GLN A 249 -14.90 8.40 -29.11
N THR A 250 -14.74 8.34 -27.77
CA THR A 250 -13.59 8.94 -27.09
C THR A 250 -12.37 8.04 -27.30
N ARG A 251 -11.20 8.66 -27.35
CA ARG A 251 -9.89 7.98 -27.55
C ARG A 251 -9.64 6.81 -26.58
N THR A 252 -10.44 6.66 -25.52
CA THR A 252 -10.29 5.63 -24.46
C THR A 252 -11.38 4.56 -24.50
N GLY A 253 -12.17 4.46 -25.58
CA GLY A 253 -13.16 3.36 -25.74
C GLY A 253 -14.18 3.21 -24.60
N GLY A 254 -14.61 4.32 -23.98
CA GLY A 254 -15.59 4.31 -22.89
C GLY A 254 -15.00 4.14 -21.48
N ASN A 255 -13.70 3.91 -21.33
CA ASN A 255 -13.04 3.73 -20.01
C ASN A 255 -12.48 5.06 -19.43
N ARG A 256 -13.06 6.18 -19.83
CA ARG A 256 -12.67 7.48 -19.24
C ARG A 256 -13.30 7.66 -17.88
N LEU A 257 -12.51 8.13 -16.93
CA LEU A 257 -12.93 8.41 -15.56
C LEU A 257 -13.38 9.86 -15.42
N ILE A 258 -14.42 10.09 -14.61
CA ILE A 258 -14.80 11.41 -14.16
C ILE A 258 -13.80 11.84 -13.09
N GLU A 259 -13.18 13.01 -13.28
CA GLU A 259 -12.32 13.60 -12.27
C GLU A 259 -13.18 14.08 -11.10
N PRO A 260 -12.96 13.56 -9.88
CA PRO A 260 -13.77 13.90 -8.72
C PRO A 260 -13.46 15.34 -8.26
N LEU A 261 -14.49 16.07 -7.85
CA LEU A 261 -14.33 17.33 -7.14
C LEU A 261 -13.82 17.02 -5.73
N CYS A 262 -12.52 17.27 -5.50
CA CYS A 262 -11.86 16.97 -4.26
C CYS A 262 -11.91 18.14 -3.29
N SER A 263 -12.65 18.02 -2.21
CA SER A 263 -12.77 19.05 -1.15
C SER A 263 -11.54 19.14 -0.24
N THR A 264 -10.71 18.11 -0.20
CA THR A 264 -9.52 18.06 0.65
C THR A 264 -8.30 17.55 -0.12
N ASN A 265 -7.10 18.03 0.27
CA ASN A 265 -5.84 17.53 -0.30
C ASN A 265 -5.65 16.03 -0.05
N ARG A 266 -6.17 15.49 1.05
CA ARG A 266 -6.12 14.06 1.36
C ARG A 266 -6.90 13.27 0.32
N PHE A 267 -8.15 13.65 0.06
CA PHE A 267 -9.00 12.99 -0.93
C PHE A 267 -8.43 13.12 -2.36
N LYS A 268 -7.89 14.30 -2.70
CA LYS A 268 -7.24 14.52 -4.00
C LYS A 268 -6.05 13.58 -4.25
N ASN A 269 -5.27 13.28 -3.20
CA ASN A 269 -4.06 12.46 -3.28
C ASN A 269 -4.28 11.00 -2.88
N ASP A 270 -5.52 10.60 -2.65
CA ASP A 270 -5.92 9.20 -2.47
C ASP A 270 -5.63 8.38 -3.74
N PHE A 271 -5.43 7.06 -3.57
CA PHE A 271 -5.14 6.17 -4.70
C PHE A 271 -6.17 6.29 -5.82
N PHE A 272 -7.46 6.33 -5.49
CA PHE A 272 -8.53 6.34 -6.48
C PHE A 272 -8.68 7.68 -7.24
N ASN A 273 -8.03 8.75 -6.79
CA ASN A 273 -8.18 10.08 -7.36
C ASN A 273 -6.90 10.62 -8.01
N ARG A 274 -5.74 10.37 -7.39
CA ARG A 274 -4.47 11.02 -7.79
C ARG A 274 -3.99 10.70 -9.20
N SER A 275 -4.38 9.57 -9.76
CA SER A 275 -3.91 9.13 -11.08
C SER A 275 -5.00 9.16 -12.16
N VAL A 276 -6.20 9.71 -11.86
CA VAL A 276 -7.32 9.79 -12.81
C VAL A 276 -6.94 10.58 -14.07
N THR A 277 -6.35 11.76 -13.91
CA THR A 277 -5.91 12.59 -15.05
C THR A 277 -4.90 11.86 -15.92
N CYS A 278 -3.91 11.20 -15.29
CA CYS A 278 -2.92 10.40 -16.00
C CYS A 278 -3.54 9.18 -16.71
N TRP A 279 -4.50 8.49 -16.08
CA TRP A 279 -5.24 7.39 -16.69
C TRP A 279 -6.02 7.86 -17.93
N ASN A 280 -6.70 9.01 -17.84
CA ASN A 280 -7.46 9.58 -18.94
C ASN A 280 -6.59 10.05 -20.11
N PHE A 281 -5.32 10.31 -19.89
CA PHE A 281 -4.33 10.66 -20.90
C PHE A 281 -3.85 9.45 -21.70
N LEU A 282 -3.95 8.23 -21.17
CA LEU A 282 -3.46 7.05 -21.85
C LEU A 282 -4.15 6.80 -23.18
N PRO A 283 -3.40 6.42 -24.24
CA PRO A 283 -3.98 6.01 -25.52
C PRO A 283 -4.91 4.79 -25.36
N SER A 284 -5.96 4.71 -26.17
CA SER A 284 -6.94 3.61 -26.14
C SER A 284 -6.29 2.23 -26.24
N GLN A 285 -5.29 2.09 -27.11
CA GLN A 285 -4.54 0.83 -27.28
C GLN A 285 -3.85 0.34 -26.00
N VAL A 286 -3.51 1.29 -25.08
CA VAL A 286 -2.94 0.95 -23.77
C VAL A 286 -4.03 0.50 -22.82
N VAL A 287 -5.11 1.29 -22.71
CA VAL A 287 -6.22 1.02 -21.78
C VAL A 287 -6.94 -0.27 -22.15
N LEU A 288 -7.08 -0.58 -23.45
CA LEU A 288 -7.74 -1.77 -23.97
C LEU A 288 -6.80 -2.96 -24.19
N ALA A 289 -5.60 -2.95 -23.58
CA ALA A 289 -4.69 -4.09 -23.67
C ALA A 289 -5.37 -5.40 -23.21
N ASP A 290 -5.04 -6.50 -23.83
CA ASP A 290 -5.62 -7.82 -23.58
C ASP A 290 -5.11 -8.51 -22.30
N SER A 291 -3.97 -8.07 -21.80
CA SER A 291 -3.33 -8.68 -20.63
C SER A 291 -2.51 -7.66 -19.83
N VAL A 292 -2.27 -7.98 -18.57
CA VAL A 292 -1.40 -7.15 -17.68
C VAL A 292 0.00 -7.01 -18.27
N SER A 293 0.52 -8.05 -18.89
CA SER A 293 1.86 -8.04 -19.50
C SER A 293 1.91 -7.09 -20.71
N ASN A 294 0.90 -7.15 -21.58
CA ASN A 294 0.78 -6.25 -22.72
C ASN A 294 0.54 -4.81 -22.27
N PHE A 295 -0.35 -4.58 -21.28
CA PHE A 295 -0.55 -3.27 -20.67
C PHE A 295 0.77 -2.66 -20.18
N LYS A 296 1.57 -3.41 -19.41
CA LYS A 296 2.87 -2.95 -18.92
C LYS A 296 3.83 -2.60 -20.05
N ARG A 297 3.87 -3.42 -21.10
CA ARG A 297 4.72 -3.19 -22.28
C ARG A 297 4.31 -1.92 -23.01
N LEU A 298 3.03 -1.72 -23.26
CA LEU A 298 2.50 -0.52 -23.93
C LEU A 298 2.68 0.72 -23.05
N LEU A 299 2.39 0.62 -21.75
CA LEU A 299 2.58 1.72 -20.79
C LEU A 299 4.04 2.18 -20.70
N SER A 300 5.01 1.27 -20.87
CA SER A 300 6.43 1.63 -20.85
C SER A 300 6.84 2.58 -21.98
N ALA A 301 6.10 2.57 -23.10
CA ALA A 301 6.33 3.44 -24.24
C ALA A 301 5.62 4.82 -24.14
N VAL A 302 4.71 4.98 -23.16
CA VAL A 302 4.01 6.26 -22.96
C VAL A 302 4.89 7.24 -22.19
N ASP A 303 5.00 8.47 -22.70
CA ASP A 303 5.64 9.55 -21.96
C ASP A 303 4.71 10.08 -20.87
N LEU A 304 5.11 9.89 -19.61
CA LEU A 304 4.36 10.32 -18.43
C LEU A 304 5.06 11.44 -17.66
N ARG A 305 6.07 12.10 -18.25
CA ARG A 305 6.89 13.12 -17.57
C ARG A 305 6.08 14.30 -17.06
N GLU A 306 5.05 14.72 -17.79
CA GLU A 306 4.17 15.83 -17.41
C GLU A 306 3.38 15.59 -16.10
N PHE A 307 3.19 14.32 -15.69
CA PHE A 307 2.49 13.94 -14.46
C PHE A 307 3.42 13.84 -13.25
N LEU A 308 4.73 14.00 -13.43
CA LEU A 308 5.71 13.99 -12.35
C LEU A 308 5.81 15.36 -11.69
N LYS A 309 5.97 15.38 -10.37
CA LYS A 309 6.12 16.61 -9.59
C LYS A 309 7.56 17.12 -9.57
N CYS A 310 8.52 16.23 -9.82
CA CYS A 310 9.93 16.57 -9.89
C CYS A 310 10.45 16.46 -11.32
N ASN A 311 11.39 17.34 -11.68
CA ASN A 311 12.08 17.26 -12.95
C ASN A 311 13.27 16.29 -12.81
N TYR A 312 13.27 15.23 -13.62
CA TYR A 312 14.30 14.18 -13.65
C TYR A 312 14.97 14.05 -15.03
N PHE A 313 14.56 14.83 -16.00
CA PHE A 313 14.95 14.70 -17.41
C PHE A 313 15.50 16.01 -17.96
#